data_95cb35aa4b8a4a8d89d13d6320106a27
#
_entry.id   95cb35aa4b8a4a8d89d13d6320106a27
#
_cell.length_a   1.000
_cell.length_b   1.000
_cell.length_c   1.000
_cell.angle_alpha   90.00
_cell.angle_beta   90.00
_cell.angle_gamma   90.00
#
_symmetry.space_group_name_H-M   'P 1'
#
loop_
_entity.id
_entity.type
_entity.pdbx_description
1 polymer ?
#
loop_
_entity_poly.entity_id
_entity_poly.type
_entity_poly.pdbx_seq_one_letter_code
_entity_poly.pdbx_strand_id
1 'polypeptide(L)'
;MKNRFLHILLLIILVAFSSRAQILENDTRTQVADSRFKSLQVKLDGNDYFPPIITLNSEDKIRISFDELDEERSYLRYSVVHCNADWTPSDLVESEYVDGFNYADITNFKHSMGTLTHYIHYSFTLPNDEISFLISGNYLVKVYNEDEPENTLLQARFYVCENAVSIAASATSRTDIDYNGEHQQVSFTVNTRNYAIRNMYTDLKAHVTQNSRSDNEVVVNQPLMVSGKNITFDHDRKLIFEAGNEFRRIETVAQHNISMGVERMQYHHPYYHAILYTDRMRTNDSYLYDKTQMGRFTIRNSEAYEIGRAHV
;
A
#
# COMPACT_ATOMS: atom_id res chain seq x y z
N MET A 1 9.80 43.40 31.73
CA MET A 1 9.32 43.02 30.39
C MET A 1 10.19 41.92 29.73
N LYS A 2 11.52 41.99 29.79
CA LYS A 2 12.43 40.99 29.17
C LYS A 2 12.20 39.54 29.61
N ASN A 3 11.95 39.31 30.92
CA ASN A 3 11.77 37.91 31.41
C ASN A 3 10.43 37.28 30.99
N ARG A 4 9.36 38.06 30.78
CA ARG A 4 8.07 37.54 30.28
C ARG A 4 8.17 37.10 28.82
N PHE A 5 8.94 37.82 28.01
CA PHE A 5 9.17 37.47 26.60
C PHE A 5 9.97 36.18 26.47
N LEU A 6 10.97 35.98 27.35
CA LEU A 6 11.79 34.76 27.36
C LEU A 6 10.98 33.52 27.75
N HIS A 7 10.06 33.64 28.71
CA HIS A 7 9.18 32.53 29.10
C HIS A 7 8.15 32.19 28.02
N ILE A 8 7.61 33.18 27.31
CA ILE A 8 6.69 32.96 26.18
C ILE A 8 7.44 32.31 25.02
N LEU A 9 8.66 32.73 24.71
CA LEU A 9 9.50 32.13 23.67
C LEU A 9 9.86 30.69 24.01
N LEU A 10 10.22 30.41 25.30
CA LEU A 10 10.50 29.05 25.78
C LEU A 10 9.26 28.14 25.70
N LEU A 11 8.07 28.67 26.03
CA LEU A 11 6.82 27.94 25.93
C LEU A 11 6.45 27.63 24.49
N ILE A 12 6.67 28.54 23.55
CA ILE A 12 6.45 28.32 22.12
C ILE A 12 7.43 27.28 21.56
N ILE A 13 8.68 27.30 22.00
CA ILE A 13 9.68 26.29 21.62
C ILE A 13 9.31 24.92 22.18
N LEU A 14 8.79 24.84 23.41
CA LEU A 14 8.35 23.55 24.01
C LEU A 14 7.14 22.97 23.28
N VAL A 15 6.21 23.79 22.81
CA VAL A 15 5.04 23.33 22.02
C VAL A 15 5.45 22.90 20.61
N ALA A 16 6.47 23.50 20.03
CA ALA A 16 6.96 23.12 18.69
C ALA A 16 7.67 21.76 18.64
N PHE A 17 8.16 21.24 19.78
CA PHE A 17 8.83 19.92 19.84
C PHE A 17 7.89 18.74 20.06
N SER A 18 6.57 18.95 20.19
CA SER A 18 5.59 17.89 20.49
C SER A 18 4.67 17.54 19.36
N SER A 19 4.87 18.03 18.14
CA SER A 19 4.06 17.61 16.99
C SER A 19 4.57 16.27 16.42
N ARG A 20 4.39 15.17 17.17
CA ARG A 20 4.33 13.85 16.55
C ARG A 20 3.15 13.87 15.60
N ALA A 21 3.38 13.54 14.34
CA ALA A 21 2.28 13.35 13.42
C ALA A 21 1.46 12.16 13.94
N GLN A 22 0.29 12.42 14.48
CA GLN A 22 -0.63 11.39 14.96
C GLN A 22 -1.60 11.05 13.84
N ILE A 23 -1.80 9.77 13.57
CA ILE A 23 -2.83 9.35 12.63
C ILE A 23 -4.18 9.73 13.23
N LEU A 24 -4.98 10.47 12.48
CA LEU A 24 -6.33 10.80 12.89
C LEU A 24 -7.14 9.49 13.04
N GLU A 25 -7.94 9.38 14.08
CA GLU A 25 -8.70 8.18 14.43
C GLU A 25 -9.53 7.63 13.25
N ASN A 26 -10.02 8.49 12.39
CA ASN A 26 -10.82 8.13 11.21
C ASN A 26 -10.02 8.04 9.91
N ASP A 27 -8.69 8.25 9.93
CA ASP A 27 -7.87 8.09 8.73
C ASP A 27 -7.43 6.63 8.60
N THR A 28 -8.00 5.94 7.63
CA THR A 28 -7.72 4.52 7.37
C THR A 28 -6.76 4.30 6.19
N ARG A 29 -6.10 5.33 5.66
CA ARG A 29 -5.14 5.17 4.56
C ARG A 29 -3.88 4.45 5.03
N THR A 30 -3.23 3.73 4.11
CA THR A 30 -1.89 3.19 4.35
C THR A 30 -0.92 4.35 4.53
N GLN A 31 -0.30 4.44 5.70
CA GLN A 31 0.58 5.55 6.05
C GLN A 31 1.49 5.24 7.24
N VAL A 32 2.53 6.04 7.38
CA VAL A 32 3.46 6.03 8.50
C VAL A 32 3.34 7.37 9.22
N ALA A 33 3.02 7.35 10.52
CA ALA A 33 2.90 8.54 11.35
C ALA A 33 4.23 8.95 11.99
N ASP A 34 4.97 7.98 12.51
CA ASP A 34 6.26 8.26 13.16
C ASP A 34 7.38 8.22 12.12
N SER A 35 8.11 9.32 11.99
CA SER A 35 9.18 9.51 11.00
C SER A 35 10.38 8.57 11.16
N ARG A 36 10.52 7.88 12.29
CA ARG A 36 11.52 6.83 12.50
C ARG A 36 11.25 5.60 11.64
N PHE A 37 9.98 5.33 11.32
CA PHE A 37 9.60 4.18 10.51
C PHE A 37 9.62 4.55 9.03
N LYS A 38 10.16 3.64 8.21
CA LYS A 38 10.35 3.79 6.76
C LYS A 38 9.99 2.49 6.03
N SER A 39 10.01 2.55 4.71
CA SER A 39 9.93 1.38 3.83
C SER A 39 8.70 0.49 4.05
N LEU A 40 7.58 1.05 4.56
CA LEU A 40 6.36 0.26 4.76
C LEU A 40 5.93 -0.42 3.46
N GLN A 41 5.85 -1.74 3.49
CA GLN A 41 5.38 -2.56 2.38
C GLN A 41 4.30 -3.53 2.86
N VAL A 42 3.27 -3.69 2.04
CA VAL A 42 2.18 -4.65 2.24
C VAL A 42 1.98 -5.41 0.94
N LYS A 43 2.21 -6.70 0.95
CA LYS A 43 2.25 -7.54 -0.25
C LYS A 43 1.61 -8.89 0.00
N LEU A 44 1.17 -9.55 -1.06
CA LEU A 44 0.89 -10.97 -1.00
C LEU A 44 2.21 -11.72 -0.71
N ASP A 45 2.22 -12.59 0.28
CA ASP A 45 3.44 -13.34 0.63
C ASP A 45 3.87 -14.22 -0.54
N GLY A 46 5.16 -14.17 -0.88
CA GLY A 46 5.72 -14.86 -2.04
C GLY A 46 5.46 -14.19 -3.40
N ASN A 47 4.73 -13.06 -3.45
CA ASN A 47 4.50 -12.34 -4.70
C ASN A 47 4.54 -10.81 -4.53
N ASP A 48 5.63 -10.20 -4.96
CA ASP A 48 5.87 -8.76 -4.80
C ASP A 48 5.00 -7.86 -5.69
N TYR A 49 4.36 -8.42 -6.70
CA TYR A 49 3.64 -7.64 -7.73
C TYR A 49 2.13 -7.64 -7.53
N PHE A 50 1.61 -8.62 -6.80
CA PHE A 50 0.19 -8.70 -6.53
C PHE A 50 -0.23 -7.74 -5.40
N PRO A 51 -1.45 -7.19 -5.49
CA PRO A 51 -2.00 -6.39 -4.40
C PRO A 51 -2.15 -7.24 -3.13
N PRO A 52 -2.24 -6.62 -1.94
CA PRO A 52 -2.39 -7.33 -0.67
C PRO A 52 -3.84 -7.85 -0.50
N ILE A 53 -4.20 -8.82 -1.31
CA ILE A 53 -5.51 -9.47 -1.32
C ILE A 53 -5.31 -10.95 -1.04
N ILE A 54 -5.99 -11.48 -0.04
CA ILE A 54 -6.01 -12.90 0.29
C ILE A 54 -7.43 -13.44 0.20
N THR A 55 -7.56 -14.74 -0.05
CA THR A 55 -8.87 -15.42 -0.05
C THR A 55 -9.16 -15.96 1.34
N LEU A 56 -10.35 -15.71 1.86
CA LEU A 56 -10.79 -16.22 3.16
C LEU A 56 -10.69 -17.75 3.19
N ASN A 57 -10.13 -18.29 4.27
CA ASN A 57 -9.89 -19.73 4.46
C ASN A 57 -8.95 -20.37 3.42
N SER A 58 -8.08 -19.60 2.76
CA SER A 58 -7.01 -20.12 1.91
C SER A 58 -5.67 -20.14 2.66
N GLU A 59 -4.65 -20.68 2.00
CA GLU A 59 -3.27 -20.64 2.49
C GLU A 59 -2.56 -19.30 2.19
N ASP A 60 -3.24 -18.40 1.51
CA ASP A 60 -2.68 -17.09 1.17
C ASP A 60 -2.40 -16.27 2.43
N LYS A 61 -1.27 -15.56 2.43
CA LYS A 61 -0.90 -14.62 3.50
C LYS A 61 -0.49 -13.29 2.92
N ILE A 62 -0.77 -12.22 3.62
CA ILE A 62 -0.10 -10.94 3.36
C ILE A 62 1.16 -10.86 4.23
N ARG A 63 2.19 -10.23 3.67
CA ARG A 63 3.38 -9.83 4.41
C ARG A 63 3.38 -8.32 4.60
N ILE A 64 3.55 -7.91 5.84
CA ILE A 64 3.78 -6.51 6.23
C ILE A 64 5.24 -6.42 6.66
N SER A 65 5.97 -5.43 6.12
CA SER A 65 7.35 -5.17 6.52
C SER A 65 7.64 -3.68 6.52
N PHE A 66 8.55 -3.26 7.40
CA PHE A 66 8.98 -1.88 7.55
C PHE A 66 10.31 -1.82 8.28
N ASP A 67 10.98 -0.67 8.22
CA ASP A 67 12.25 -0.42 8.87
C ASP A 67 12.10 0.68 9.94
N GLU A 68 12.72 0.49 11.09
CA GLU A 68 12.86 1.49 12.15
C GLU A 68 14.29 2.03 12.11
N LEU A 69 14.45 3.34 11.91
CA LEU A 69 15.74 4.01 11.90
C LEU A 69 16.18 4.30 13.35
N ASP A 70 16.62 3.25 14.03
CA ASP A 70 17.13 3.30 15.41
C ASP A 70 18.20 2.23 15.60
N GLU A 71 18.99 2.36 16.67
CA GLU A 71 19.96 1.35 17.12
C GLU A 71 19.32 0.36 18.10
N GLU A 72 18.35 0.85 18.89
CA GLU A 72 17.62 0.06 19.88
C GLU A 72 16.26 -0.37 19.36
N ARG A 73 15.91 -1.61 19.61
CA ARG A 73 14.67 -2.22 19.20
C ARG A 73 13.47 -1.66 19.98
N SER A 74 12.43 -1.25 19.27
CA SER A 74 11.11 -1.01 19.86
C SER A 74 10.34 -2.32 20.06
N TYR A 75 9.55 -2.41 21.14
CA TYR A 75 8.62 -3.49 21.39
C TYR A 75 7.28 -3.17 20.74
N LEU A 76 7.08 -3.72 19.56
CA LEU A 76 5.96 -3.39 18.71
C LEU A 76 4.91 -4.49 18.74
N ARG A 77 3.65 -4.05 18.76
CA ARG A 77 2.44 -4.86 18.59
C ARG A 77 1.66 -4.42 17.38
N TYR A 78 0.82 -5.30 16.90
CA TYR A 78 -0.15 -4.97 15.87
C TYR A 78 -1.53 -5.49 16.23
N SER A 79 -2.54 -4.84 15.71
CA SER A 79 -3.93 -5.24 15.73
C SER A 79 -4.58 -5.00 14.38
N VAL A 80 -5.76 -5.56 14.15
CA VAL A 80 -6.51 -5.38 12.91
C VAL A 80 -7.88 -4.77 13.18
N VAL A 81 -8.34 -3.97 12.23
CA VAL A 81 -9.67 -3.35 12.26
C VAL A 81 -10.40 -3.75 10.99
N HIS A 82 -11.61 -4.29 11.13
CA HIS A 82 -12.49 -4.53 9.99
C HIS A 82 -13.14 -3.22 9.53
N CYS A 83 -13.17 -2.99 8.23
CA CYS A 83 -13.71 -1.77 7.63
C CYS A 83 -14.82 -2.10 6.62
N ASN A 84 -15.74 -1.18 6.48
CA ASN A 84 -16.76 -1.15 5.44
C ASN A 84 -16.15 -0.96 4.05
N ALA A 85 -16.95 -1.07 2.99
CA ALA A 85 -16.51 -0.90 1.61
C ALA A 85 -15.90 0.48 1.32
N ASP A 86 -16.25 1.50 2.08
CA ASP A 86 -15.71 2.87 1.99
C ASP A 86 -14.53 3.12 2.92
N TRP A 87 -14.00 2.07 3.54
CA TRP A 87 -12.91 2.11 4.50
C TRP A 87 -13.24 2.76 5.85
N THR A 88 -14.48 3.09 6.14
CA THR A 88 -14.87 3.44 7.51
C THR A 88 -14.79 2.20 8.39
N PRO A 89 -14.30 2.28 9.63
CA PRO A 89 -14.37 1.16 10.55
C PRO A 89 -15.80 0.61 10.64
N SER A 90 -15.96 -0.70 10.67
CA SER A 90 -17.28 -1.32 10.81
C SER A 90 -17.77 -1.29 12.26
N ASP A 91 -19.07 -1.45 12.45
CA ASP A 91 -19.68 -1.54 13.77
C ASP A 91 -19.55 -2.93 14.42
N LEU A 92 -18.81 -3.85 13.77
CA LEU A 92 -18.59 -5.20 14.27
C LEU A 92 -17.66 -5.20 15.48
N VAL A 93 -17.96 -6.06 16.46
CA VAL A 93 -17.03 -6.31 17.55
C VAL A 93 -15.92 -7.28 17.12
N GLU A 94 -14.75 -7.19 17.74
CA GLU A 94 -13.54 -7.92 17.32
C GLU A 94 -13.76 -9.43 17.15
N SER A 95 -14.51 -10.06 18.04
CA SER A 95 -14.83 -11.49 17.97
C SER A 95 -15.75 -11.91 16.81
N GLU A 96 -16.29 -10.96 16.04
CA GLU A 96 -17.08 -11.24 14.84
C GLU A 96 -16.23 -11.33 13.58
N TYR A 97 -15.02 -10.75 13.58
CA TYR A 97 -14.15 -10.74 12.41
C TYR A 97 -12.75 -11.33 12.63
N VAL A 98 -12.31 -11.51 13.88
CA VAL A 98 -11.04 -12.15 14.27
C VAL A 98 -11.30 -13.37 15.13
N ASP A 99 -10.65 -14.49 14.82
CA ASP A 99 -10.47 -15.63 15.70
C ASP A 99 -9.12 -15.47 16.42
N GLY A 100 -9.17 -15.50 17.76
CA GLY A 100 -8.04 -15.24 18.64
C GLY A 100 -8.11 -13.87 19.33
N PHE A 101 -6.97 -13.40 19.81
CA PHE A 101 -6.85 -12.06 20.39
C PHE A 101 -6.48 -11.06 19.28
N ASN A 102 -7.16 -9.90 19.25
CA ASN A 102 -6.90 -8.88 18.24
C ASN A 102 -5.64 -8.06 18.58
N TYR A 103 -4.58 -8.73 19.01
CA TYR A 103 -3.23 -8.16 19.10
C TYR A 103 -2.19 -9.27 19.08
N ALA A 104 -1.03 -8.95 18.54
CA ALA A 104 0.12 -9.85 18.58
C ALA A 104 1.44 -9.06 18.58
N ASP A 105 2.48 -9.65 19.16
CA ASP A 105 3.82 -9.06 19.20
C ASP A 105 4.56 -9.24 17.89
N ILE A 106 5.33 -8.22 17.45
CA ILE A 106 6.20 -8.34 16.28
C ILE A 106 7.55 -8.92 16.76
N THR A 107 7.71 -10.22 16.59
CA THR A 107 8.88 -10.97 17.06
C THR A 107 9.95 -11.18 15.98
N ASN A 108 9.59 -11.09 14.71
CA ASN A 108 10.54 -11.25 13.61
C ASN A 108 11.15 -9.90 13.23
N PHE A 109 12.41 -9.71 13.61
CA PHE A 109 13.18 -8.51 13.31
C PHE A 109 14.65 -8.85 13.01
N LYS A 110 15.32 -7.95 12.30
CA LYS A 110 16.74 -8.08 11.96
C LYS A 110 17.42 -6.71 12.03
N HIS A 111 18.56 -6.64 12.71
CA HIS A 111 19.39 -5.44 12.68
C HIS A 111 20.17 -5.35 11.37
N SER A 112 20.31 -4.14 10.85
CA SER A 112 21.21 -3.87 9.72
C SER A 112 22.66 -4.12 10.10
N MET A 113 23.46 -4.57 9.15
CA MET A 113 24.90 -4.81 9.35
C MET A 113 25.71 -4.09 8.28
N GLY A 114 26.70 -3.31 8.71
CA GLY A 114 27.62 -2.62 7.80
C GLY A 114 26.98 -1.49 6.99
N THR A 115 25.85 -0.97 7.42
CA THR A 115 25.16 0.17 6.81
C THR A 115 25.60 1.50 7.41
N LEU A 116 25.52 2.58 6.63
CA LEU A 116 25.85 3.94 7.11
C LEU A 116 24.80 4.47 8.11
N THR A 117 23.56 4.09 7.92
CA THR A 117 22.46 4.36 8.84
C THR A 117 22.00 3.04 9.44
N HIS A 118 21.98 2.96 10.76
CA HIS A 118 21.46 1.79 11.44
C HIS A 118 19.95 1.74 11.35
N TYR A 119 19.41 0.56 11.13
CA TYR A 119 17.98 0.34 11.14
C TYR A 119 17.67 -1.10 11.59
N ILE A 120 16.44 -1.30 12.01
CA ILE A 120 15.89 -2.59 12.37
C ILE A 120 14.75 -2.90 11.42
N HIS A 121 14.89 -4.01 10.69
CA HIS A 121 13.86 -4.49 9.78
C HIS A 121 12.89 -5.39 10.52
N TYR A 122 11.59 -5.06 10.47
CA TYR A 122 10.51 -5.85 11.03
C TYR A 122 9.67 -6.47 9.92
N SER A 123 9.18 -7.68 10.15
CA SER A 123 8.22 -8.30 9.23
C SER A 123 7.32 -9.29 9.96
N PHE A 124 6.06 -9.38 9.53
CA PHE A 124 5.11 -10.37 9.97
C PHE A 124 4.11 -10.69 8.87
N THR A 125 3.39 -11.80 9.02
CA THR A 125 2.40 -12.25 8.04
C THR A 125 1.03 -12.40 8.71
N LEU A 126 -0.03 -12.16 7.94
CA LEU A 126 -1.42 -12.37 8.31
C LEU A 126 -2.15 -13.18 7.22
N PRO A 127 -3.03 -14.15 7.58
CA PRO A 127 -3.25 -14.65 8.92
C PRO A 127 -2.06 -15.43 9.48
N ASN A 128 -2.03 -15.64 10.80
CA ASN A 128 -1.05 -16.44 11.50
C ASN A 128 -1.71 -17.22 12.65
N ASP A 129 -0.90 -17.84 13.52
CA ASP A 129 -1.41 -18.66 14.63
C ASP A 129 -2.13 -17.85 15.72
N GLU A 130 -1.91 -16.52 15.78
CA GLU A 130 -2.46 -15.62 16.79
C GLU A 130 -3.70 -14.87 16.29
N ILE A 131 -3.72 -14.53 15.00
CA ILE A 131 -4.81 -13.77 14.37
C ILE A 131 -5.22 -14.44 13.05
N SER A 132 -6.46 -14.92 12.99
CA SER A 132 -7.09 -15.38 11.74
C SER A 132 -8.41 -14.67 11.49
N PHE A 133 -8.88 -14.70 10.24
CA PHE A 133 -10.06 -13.92 9.84
C PHE A 133 -11.29 -14.82 9.74
N LEU A 134 -12.41 -14.36 10.31
CA LEU A 134 -13.70 -15.06 10.28
C LEU A 134 -14.56 -14.63 9.09
N ILE A 135 -14.40 -13.42 8.60
CA ILE A 135 -15.21 -12.85 7.52
C ILE A 135 -14.35 -12.15 6.47
N SER A 136 -14.87 -12.04 5.27
CA SER A 136 -14.29 -11.22 4.20
C SER A 136 -14.57 -9.73 4.44
N GLY A 137 -13.72 -8.86 3.90
CA GLY A 137 -13.88 -7.42 3.98
C GLY A 137 -12.59 -6.66 3.73
N ASN A 138 -12.67 -5.36 3.98
CA ASN A 138 -11.53 -4.47 4.04
C ASN A 138 -10.94 -4.52 5.43
N TYR A 139 -9.63 -4.65 5.54
CA TYR A 139 -8.93 -4.71 6.81
C TYR A 139 -7.83 -3.68 6.89
N LEU A 140 -7.68 -3.08 8.06
CA LEU A 140 -6.59 -2.18 8.40
C LEU A 140 -5.76 -2.81 9.50
N VAL A 141 -4.46 -3.03 9.25
CA VAL A 141 -3.53 -3.37 10.31
C VAL A 141 -2.96 -2.09 10.91
N LYS A 142 -2.88 -2.01 12.23
CA LYS A 142 -2.28 -0.92 13.00
C LYS A 142 -1.10 -1.46 13.79
N VAL A 143 0.02 -0.74 13.74
CA VAL A 143 1.23 -1.05 14.54
C VAL A 143 1.44 0.06 15.55
N TYR A 144 1.73 -0.33 16.79
CA TYR A 144 1.90 0.57 17.93
C TYR A 144 2.94 0.02 18.91
N ASN A 145 3.45 0.86 19.80
CA ASN A 145 4.26 0.39 20.92
C ASN A 145 3.39 -0.34 21.94
N GLU A 146 3.93 -1.41 22.53
CA GLU A 146 3.25 -2.18 23.57
C GLU A 146 2.72 -1.30 24.71
N ASP A 147 3.49 -0.29 25.11
CA ASP A 147 3.16 0.63 26.19
C ASP A 147 2.18 1.76 25.80
N GLU A 148 1.97 1.99 24.50
CA GLU A 148 1.14 3.09 23.97
C GLU A 148 0.16 2.60 22.89
N PRO A 149 -0.83 1.74 23.21
CA PRO A 149 -1.69 1.11 22.21
C PRO A 149 -2.58 2.07 21.43
N GLU A 150 -2.93 3.23 21.96
CA GLU A 150 -3.68 4.29 21.28
C GLU A 150 -2.84 5.10 20.31
N ASN A 151 -1.52 5.00 20.35
CA ASN A 151 -0.62 5.75 19.48
C ASN A 151 -0.18 4.90 18.30
N THR A 152 -0.96 4.93 17.21
CA THR A 152 -0.63 4.20 15.98
C THR A 152 0.59 4.82 15.30
N LEU A 153 1.67 4.04 15.16
CA LEU A 153 2.94 4.43 14.53
C LEU A 153 2.89 4.32 13.01
N LEU A 154 2.26 3.27 12.53
CA LEU A 154 1.99 3.05 11.12
C LEU A 154 0.74 2.17 10.95
N GLN A 155 0.13 2.28 9.79
CA GLN A 155 -1.02 1.44 9.44
C GLN A 155 -1.05 1.11 7.96
N ALA A 156 -1.70 -0.01 7.62
CA ALA A 156 -1.74 -0.49 6.25
C ALA A 156 -3.04 -1.23 5.92
N ARG A 157 -3.56 -0.97 4.74
CA ARG A 157 -4.75 -1.59 4.16
C ARG A 157 -4.43 -2.92 3.51
N PHE A 158 -5.31 -3.89 3.66
CA PHE A 158 -5.34 -5.13 2.91
C PHE A 158 -6.76 -5.64 2.76
N TYR A 159 -6.95 -6.70 1.97
CA TYR A 159 -8.26 -7.21 1.65
C TYR A 159 -8.33 -8.72 1.94
N VAL A 160 -9.44 -9.14 2.51
CA VAL A 160 -9.83 -10.55 2.64
C VAL A 160 -11.06 -10.77 1.77
N CYS A 161 -10.96 -11.59 0.73
CA CYS A 161 -12.03 -11.78 -0.23
C CYS A 161 -12.60 -13.19 -0.20
N GLU A 162 -13.80 -13.34 -0.76
CA GLU A 162 -14.44 -14.62 -1.08
C GLU A 162 -14.68 -14.70 -2.57
N ASN A 163 -14.44 -15.88 -3.16
CA ASN A 163 -14.65 -16.12 -4.58
C ASN A 163 -16.14 -16.41 -4.90
N ALA A 164 -17.05 -15.58 -4.37
CA ALA A 164 -18.49 -15.75 -4.52
C ALA A 164 -19.01 -15.43 -5.93
N VAL A 165 -18.30 -14.53 -6.63
CA VAL A 165 -18.62 -14.09 -7.99
C VAL A 165 -17.44 -14.30 -8.93
N SER A 166 -17.67 -14.20 -10.23
CA SER A 166 -16.57 -14.12 -11.21
C SER A 166 -16.65 -12.84 -12.00
N ILE A 167 -15.48 -12.28 -12.33
CA ILE A 167 -15.34 -11.03 -13.06
C ILE A 167 -14.57 -11.30 -14.35
N ALA A 168 -15.19 -10.94 -15.49
CA ALA A 168 -14.50 -10.87 -16.77
C ALA A 168 -14.29 -9.39 -17.11
N ALA A 169 -13.01 -8.95 -17.14
CA ALA A 169 -12.67 -7.56 -17.37
C ALA A 169 -11.75 -7.41 -18.58
N SER A 170 -11.83 -6.25 -19.23
CA SER A 170 -10.94 -5.83 -20.29
C SER A 170 -10.56 -4.37 -20.11
N ALA A 171 -9.32 -4.03 -20.49
CA ALA A 171 -8.85 -2.65 -20.58
C ALA A 171 -8.39 -2.39 -22.02
N THR A 172 -8.76 -1.23 -22.56
CA THR A 172 -8.43 -0.84 -23.92
C THR A 172 -7.98 0.62 -23.97
N SER A 173 -7.04 0.95 -24.87
CA SER A 173 -6.66 2.33 -25.19
C SER A 173 -7.60 3.02 -26.19
N ARG A 174 -8.60 2.30 -26.69
CA ARG A 174 -9.69 2.92 -27.46
C ARG A 174 -10.81 3.22 -26.46
N THR A 175 -10.97 4.50 -26.16
CA THR A 175 -11.89 4.96 -25.12
C THR A 175 -13.10 5.67 -25.74
N ASP A 176 -14.12 5.92 -24.96
CA ASP A 176 -15.29 6.69 -25.39
C ASP A 176 -14.98 8.19 -25.60
N ILE A 177 -13.79 8.65 -25.20
CA ILE A 177 -13.39 10.06 -25.33
C ILE A 177 -12.26 10.26 -26.35
N ASP A 178 -11.42 9.27 -26.60
CA ASP A 178 -10.31 9.36 -27.55
C ASP A 178 -9.89 8.01 -28.12
N TYR A 179 -9.05 8.06 -29.18
CA TYR A 179 -8.45 6.90 -29.84
C TYR A 179 -6.93 7.03 -29.98
N ASN A 180 -6.33 8.03 -29.31
CA ASN A 180 -4.92 8.35 -29.43
C ASN A 180 -4.02 7.62 -28.44
N GLY A 181 -4.61 6.86 -27.51
CA GLY A 181 -3.89 6.09 -26.50
C GLY A 181 -3.42 6.89 -25.29
N GLU A 182 -3.92 8.12 -25.10
CA GLU A 182 -3.63 8.92 -23.90
C GLU A 182 -4.40 8.41 -22.67
N HIS A 183 -5.49 7.67 -22.88
CA HIS A 183 -6.29 7.08 -21.83
C HIS A 183 -6.48 5.58 -22.00
N GLN A 184 -6.95 4.94 -20.95
CA GLN A 184 -7.38 3.55 -20.91
C GLN A 184 -8.79 3.47 -20.35
N GLN A 185 -9.65 2.68 -20.98
CA GLN A 185 -11.00 2.43 -20.49
C GLN A 185 -11.14 0.98 -20.06
N VAL A 186 -11.77 0.78 -18.92
CA VAL A 186 -12.06 -0.54 -18.37
C VAL A 186 -13.54 -0.84 -18.59
N SER A 187 -13.82 -2.04 -19.07
CA SER A 187 -15.16 -2.63 -19.07
C SER A 187 -15.12 -3.99 -18.38
N PHE A 188 -16.18 -4.36 -17.68
CA PHE A 188 -16.22 -5.65 -17.00
C PHE A 188 -17.64 -6.15 -16.80
N THR A 189 -17.76 -7.47 -16.70
CA THR A 189 -19.01 -8.16 -16.37
C THR A 189 -18.82 -8.99 -15.13
N VAL A 190 -19.64 -8.75 -14.12
CA VAL A 190 -19.74 -9.55 -12.90
C VAL A 190 -20.77 -10.64 -13.11
N ASN A 191 -20.37 -11.89 -12.98
CA ASN A 191 -21.30 -13.01 -12.94
C ASN A 191 -21.49 -13.44 -11.49
N THR A 192 -22.71 -13.31 -10.99
CA THR A 192 -23.05 -13.59 -9.59
C THR A 192 -23.10 -15.07 -9.27
N ARG A 193 -23.04 -15.96 -10.27
CA ARG A 193 -23.14 -17.41 -10.07
C ARG A 193 -24.41 -17.76 -9.31
N ASN A 194 -24.28 -18.20 -8.05
CA ASN A 194 -25.37 -18.49 -7.14
C ASN A 194 -25.46 -17.52 -5.96
N TYR A 195 -24.62 -16.48 -5.96
CA TYR A 195 -24.64 -15.45 -4.94
C TYR A 195 -25.86 -14.53 -5.14
N ALA A 196 -26.71 -14.42 -4.13
CA ALA A 196 -27.93 -13.62 -4.22
C ALA A 196 -27.63 -12.17 -3.80
N ILE A 197 -27.83 -11.24 -4.71
CA ILE A 197 -27.76 -9.79 -4.44
C ILE A 197 -29.20 -9.28 -4.41
N ARG A 198 -29.62 -8.64 -3.32
CA ARG A 198 -31.01 -8.14 -3.16
C ARG A 198 -31.29 -6.99 -4.12
N ASN A 199 -30.38 -6.00 -4.14
CA ASN A 199 -30.50 -4.84 -5.01
C ASN A 199 -29.14 -4.54 -5.64
N MET A 200 -29.03 -4.79 -6.95
CA MET A 200 -27.77 -4.64 -7.68
C MET A 200 -27.28 -3.19 -7.80
N TYR A 201 -28.13 -2.21 -7.54
CA TYR A 201 -27.77 -0.78 -7.61
C TYR A 201 -27.32 -0.20 -6.26
N THR A 202 -27.71 -0.82 -5.15
CA THR A 202 -27.36 -0.35 -3.80
C THR A 202 -26.34 -1.24 -3.12
N ASP A 203 -26.46 -2.56 -3.32
CA ASP A 203 -25.70 -3.55 -2.57
C ASP A 203 -24.42 -3.98 -3.30
N LEU A 204 -24.35 -3.75 -4.63
CA LEU A 204 -23.19 -4.04 -5.45
C LEU A 204 -22.38 -2.74 -5.66
N LYS A 205 -21.11 -2.76 -5.23
CA LYS A 205 -20.13 -1.71 -5.52
C LYS A 205 -18.91 -2.36 -6.15
N ALA A 206 -18.47 -1.84 -7.28
CA ALA A 206 -17.22 -2.27 -7.90
C ALA A 206 -16.15 -1.21 -7.66
N HIS A 207 -15.07 -1.60 -7.00
CA HIS A 207 -13.88 -0.78 -6.79
C HIS A 207 -12.88 -1.11 -7.88
N VAL A 208 -12.52 -0.12 -8.66
CA VAL A 208 -11.59 -0.26 -9.78
C VAL A 208 -10.39 0.62 -9.53
N THR A 209 -9.21 0.01 -9.51
CA THR A 209 -7.93 0.72 -9.32
C THR A 209 -7.02 0.46 -10.50
N GLN A 210 -6.30 1.47 -10.95
CA GLN A 210 -5.22 1.31 -11.91
C GLN A 210 -3.92 0.94 -11.17
N ASN A 211 -3.35 -0.24 -11.49
CA ASN A 211 -2.08 -0.71 -10.93
C ASN A 211 -2.05 -0.77 -9.39
N SER A 212 -3.20 -1.06 -8.78
CA SER A 212 -3.39 -1.11 -7.32
C SER A 212 -3.08 0.20 -6.58
N ARG A 213 -3.21 1.34 -7.26
CA ARG A 213 -3.11 2.66 -6.66
C ARG A 213 -4.43 3.02 -5.98
N SER A 214 -4.34 3.52 -4.76
CA SER A 214 -5.51 4.00 -4.00
C SER A 214 -5.87 5.46 -4.28
N ASP A 215 -4.95 6.22 -4.89
CA ASP A 215 -5.14 7.64 -5.20
C ASP A 215 -6.00 7.87 -6.46
N ASN A 216 -6.15 6.87 -7.33
CA ASN A 216 -7.01 6.89 -8.52
C ASN A 216 -8.09 5.80 -8.48
N GLU A 217 -8.49 5.35 -7.29
CA GLU A 217 -9.59 4.40 -7.12
C GLU A 217 -10.92 5.02 -7.55
N VAL A 218 -11.69 4.24 -8.31
CA VAL A 218 -13.03 4.60 -8.76
C VAL A 218 -14.03 3.57 -8.26
N VAL A 219 -15.10 4.05 -7.65
CA VAL A 219 -16.21 3.21 -7.20
C VAL A 219 -17.41 3.39 -8.12
N VAL A 220 -17.87 2.33 -8.74
CA VAL A 220 -19.06 2.31 -9.60
C VAL A 220 -20.12 1.36 -9.05
N ASN A 221 -21.38 1.80 -9.09
CA ASN A 221 -22.55 1.05 -8.62
C ASN A 221 -23.73 1.13 -9.59
N GLN A 222 -23.54 1.73 -10.77
CA GLN A 222 -24.56 1.87 -11.79
C GLN A 222 -24.17 0.99 -12.99
N PRO A 223 -24.66 -0.26 -13.08
CA PRO A 223 -24.38 -1.10 -14.24
C PRO A 223 -25.10 -0.55 -15.48
N LEU A 224 -24.45 -0.73 -16.62
CA LEU A 224 -25.07 -0.46 -17.93
C LEU A 224 -26.24 -1.41 -18.19
N MET A 225 -26.07 -2.69 -17.85
CA MET A 225 -27.05 -3.73 -18.11
C MET A 225 -27.00 -4.83 -17.05
N VAL A 226 -28.19 -5.32 -16.71
CA VAL A 226 -28.37 -6.52 -15.89
C VAL A 226 -29.12 -7.56 -16.70
N SER A 227 -28.51 -8.72 -16.95
CA SER A 227 -29.09 -9.81 -17.72
C SER A 227 -28.91 -11.15 -17.01
N GLY A 228 -29.94 -11.60 -16.34
CA GLY A 228 -29.90 -12.81 -15.52
C GLY A 228 -28.85 -12.67 -14.38
N LYS A 229 -27.81 -13.50 -14.45
CA LYS A 229 -26.71 -13.49 -13.46
C LYS A 229 -25.54 -12.57 -13.86
N ASN A 230 -25.62 -11.93 -15.03
CA ASN A 230 -24.55 -11.05 -15.53
C ASN A 230 -24.92 -9.59 -15.32
N ILE A 231 -24.00 -8.87 -14.72
CA ILE A 231 -24.09 -7.43 -14.43
C ILE A 231 -22.92 -6.78 -15.16
N THR A 232 -23.21 -5.97 -16.17
CA THR A 232 -22.21 -5.37 -17.05
C THR A 232 -22.00 -3.90 -16.73
N PHE A 233 -20.73 -3.52 -16.56
CA PHE A 233 -20.26 -2.15 -16.43
C PHE A 233 -19.43 -1.83 -17.67
N ASP A 234 -19.93 -0.91 -18.47
CA ASP A 234 -19.31 -0.49 -19.72
C ASP A 234 -19.76 0.93 -20.03
N HIS A 235 -19.03 1.64 -20.90
CA HIS A 235 -19.34 3.00 -21.31
C HIS A 235 -19.55 3.99 -20.15
N ASP A 236 -18.90 3.76 -18.98
CA ASP A 236 -18.88 4.71 -17.88
C ASP A 236 -17.61 5.54 -17.94
N ARG A 237 -17.77 6.87 -18.04
CA ARG A 237 -16.63 7.80 -18.06
C ARG A 237 -15.75 7.73 -16.82
N LYS A 238 -16.28 7.28 -15.69
CA LYS A 238 -15.50 7.06 -14.47
C LYS A 238 -14.49 5.92 -14.63
N LEU A 239 -14.71 5.01 -15.56
CA LEU A 239 -13.82 3.88 -15.85
C LEU A 239 -12.74 4.23 -16.91
N ILE A 240 -12.55 5.51 -17.19
CA ILE A 240 -11.49 6.00 -18.07
C ILE A 240 -10.36 6.57 -17.19
N PHE A 241 -9.18 5.99 -17.33
CA PHE A 241 -7.97 6.32 -16.58
C PHE A 241 -6.93 6.91 -17.52
N GLU A 242 -6.02 7.72 -16.98
CA GLU A 242 -4.82 8.15 -17.70
C GLU A 242 -3.98 6.95 -18.14
N ALA A 243 -3.21 7.11 -19.22
CA ALA A 243 -2.40 6.01 -19.78
C ALA A 243 -1.32 5.47 -18.82
N GLY A 244 -0.91 6.25 -17.80
CA GLY A 244 0.11 5.85 -16.84
C GLY A 244 1.54 6.03 -17.36
N ASN A 245 1.75 6.95 -18.30
CA ASN A 245 3.04 7.24 -18.91
C ASN A 245 3.95 8.12 -18.05
N GLU A 246 3.46 8.63 -16.92
CA GLU A 246 4.18 9.49 -15.99
C GLU A 246 5.24 8.75 -15.18
N PHE A 247 5.10 7.44 -14.99
CA PHE A 247 6.04 6.66 -14.22
C PHE A 247 7.30 6.30 -15.02
N ARG A 248 8.42 6.31 -14.33
CA ARG A 248 9.73 5.90 -14.84
C ARG A 248 10.26 4.74 -14.05
N ARG A 249 11.02 3.89 -14.71
CA ARG A 249 11.73 2.79 -14.06
C ARG A 249 13.22 3.10 -14.06
N ILE A 250 13.79 3.01 -12.88
CA ILE A 250 15.23 3.03 -12.65
C ILE A 250 15.62 1.83 -11.82
N GLU A 251 16.85 1.37 -11.94
CA GLU A 251 17.41 0.28 -11.17
C GLU A 251 18.78 0.70 -10.61
N THR A 252 19.02 0.39 -9.33
CA THR A 252 20.32 0.58 -8.66
C THR A 252 20.72 -0.73 -8.01
N VAL A 253 21.14 -1.71 -8.81
CA VAL A 253 21.35 -3.10 -8.37
C VAL A 253 22.69 -3.26 -7.64
N ALA A 254 23.69 -2.46 -8.01
CA ALA A 254 25.03 -2.50 -7.42
C ALA A 254 25.68 -1.11 -7.46
N GLN A 255 26.61 -0.86 -6.50
CA GLN A 255 27.29 0.42 -6.35
C GLN A 255 28.22 0.75 -7.53
N HIS A 256 28.75 -0.26 -8.21
CA HIS A 256 29.77 -0.12 -9.26
C HIS A 256 29.24 -0.41 -10.66
N ASN A 257 27.99 -0.87 -10.78
CA ASN A 257 27.41 -1.24 -12.06
C ASN A 257 26.35 -0.22 -12.51
N ILE A 258 26.44 0.15 -13.76
CA ILE A 258 25.39 0.95 -14.42
C ILE A 258 24.21 0.03 -14.69
N SER A 259 23.05 0.41 -14.23
CA SER A 259 21.78 -0.30 -14.38
C SER A 259 20.78 0.52 -15.20
N MET A 260 19.59 -0.03 -15.42
CA MET A 260 18.54 0.63 -16.22
C MET A 260 18.25 2.05 -15.70
N GLY A 261 18.25 3.02 -16.60
CA GLY A 261 17.95 4.42 -16.29
C GLY A 261 19.10 5.23 -15.67
N VAL A 262 20.21 4.58 -15.33
CA VAL A 262 21.39 5.20 -14.73
C VAL A 262 22.43 5.50 -15.81
N GLU A 263 22.86 6.75 -15.92
CA GLU A 263 23.95 7.19 -16.82
C GLU A 263 25.31 6.83 -16.25
N ARG A 264 25.52 7.12 -14.94
CA ARG A 264 26.76 6.80 -14.22
C ARG A 264 26.55 6.75 -12.72
N MET A 265 27.42 6.01 -12.05
CA MET A 265 27.54 6.03 -10.59
C MET A 265 28.69 6.95 -10.18
N GLN A 266 28.48 7.80 -9.20
CA GLN A 266 29.47 8.76 -8.70
C GLN A 266 29.56 8.68 -7.19
N TYR A 267 30.79 8.51 -6.68
CA TYR A 267 31.02 8.50 -5.23
C TYR A 267 31.23 9.92 -4.71
N HIS A 268 30.40 10.32 -3.75
CA HIS A 268 30.56 11.52 -2.94
C HIS A 268 30.49 11.09 -1.48
N HIS A 269 31.64 11.07 -0.82
CA HIS A 269 31.74 10.56 0.55
C HIS A 269 30.59 11.06 1.46
N PRO A 270 29.88 10.19 2.17
CA PRO A 270 30.01 8.73 2.21
C PRO A 270 29.08 7.96 1.24
N TYR A 271 28.42 8.63 0.30
CA TYR A 271 27.37 8.04 -0.53
C TYR A 271 27.77 7.83 -1.97
N TYR A 272 27.19 6.81 -2.58
CA TYR A 272 27.16 6.64 -4.03
C TYR A 272 25.91 7.31 -4.62
N HIS A 273 26.08 8.12 -5.63
CA HIS A 273 25.02 8.82 -6.33
C HIS A 273 24.79 8.17 -7.70
N ALA A 274 23.57 7.73 -7.96
CA ALA A 274 23.16 7.32 -9.29
C ALA A 274 22.73 8.56 -10.08
N ILE A 275 23.51 8.94 -11.09
CA ILE A 275 23.17 10.03 -12.00
C ILE A 275 22.31 9.43 -13.11
N LEU A 276 21.07 9.90 -13.22
CA LEU A 276 20.11 9.38 -14.17
C LEU A 276 20.26 10.04 -15.52
N TYR A 277 19.88 9.32 -16.60
CA TYR A 277 19.73 9.95 -17.92
C TYR A 277 18.67 11.04 -17.85
N THR A 278 18.89 12.11 -18.63
CA THR A 278 17.86 13.15 -18.82
C THR A 278 16.65 12.51 -19.51
N ASP A 279 15.50 12.63 -18.90
CA ASP A 279 14.25 12.09 -19.42
C ASP A 279 13.45 13.17 -20.16
N ARG A 280 12.57 12.73 -21.07
CA ARG A 280 11.64 13.59 -21.81
C ARG A 280 10.23 13.47 -21.23
N MET A 281 9.44 14.52 -21.40
CA MET A 281 8.01 14.46 -21.09
C MET A 281 7.31 13.45 -22.02
N ARG A 282 6.44 12.62 -21.46
CA ARG A 282 5.66 11.60 -22.18
C ARG A 282 4.15 11.79 -22.01
N THR A 283 3.71 12.98 -21.63
CA THR A 283 2.28 13.27 -21.36
C THR A 283 1.38 13.05 -22.57
N ASN A 284 1.92 13.26 -23.78
CA ASN A 284 1.17 13.10 -25.03
C ASN A 284 1.59 11.84 -25.82
N ASP A 285 2.36 10.96 -25.20
CA ASP A 285 2.73 9.69 -25.83
C ASP A 285 1.59 8.69 -25.63
N SER A 286 1.35 7.84 -26.63
CA SER A 286 0.45 6.71 -26.53
C SER A 286 0.87 5.79 -25.38
N TYR A 287 -0.09 5.08 -24.81
CA TYR A 287 0.17 4.05 -23.80
C TYR A 287 1.30 3.12 -24.25
N LEU A 288 2.32 3.04 -23.42
CA LEU A 288 3.45 2.12 -23.59
C LEU A 288 3.33 1.03 -22.55
N TYR A 289 3.40 -0.23 -23.01
CA TYR A 289 3.56 -1.36 -22.10
C TYR A 289 4.98 -1.32 -21.51
N ASP A 290 5.16 -0.53 -20.49
CA ASP A 290 6.40 -0.47 -19.73
C ASP A 290 6.19 -1.19 -18.39
N LYS A 291 7.11 -2.07 -18.03
CA LYS A 291 7.11 -2.77 -16.72
C LYS A 291 7.56 -1.82 -15.61
N THR A 292 7.00 -0.64 -15.56
CA THR A 292 7.18 0.28 -14.44
C THR A 292 6.49 -0.31 -13.22
N GLN A 293 6.94 0.04 -12.03
CA GLN A 293 6.27 -0.42 -10.80
C GLN A 293 5.16 0.55 -10.35
N MET A 294 4.79 1.49 -11.19
CA MET A 294 3.72 2.47 -10.96
C MET A 294 3.84 3.18 -9.60
N GLY A 295 5.02 3.73 -9.35
CA GLY A 295 5.35 4.40 -8.09
C GLY A 295 5.72 3.46 -6.93
N ARG A 296 5.79 2.16 -7.17
CA ARG A 296 6.27 1.16 -6.19
C ARG A 296 7.77 0.95 -6.33
N PHE A 297 8.37 0.33 -5.34
CA PHE A 297 9.76 -0.11 -5.39
C PHE A 297 9.88 -1.58 -5.00
N THR A 298 10.90 -2.25 -5.52
CA THR A 298 11.29 -3.59 -5.12
C THR A 298 12.76 -3.57 -4.72
N ILE A 299 13.06 -4.04 -3.53
CA ILE A 299 14.42 -4.16 -3.04
C ILE A 299 14.96 -5.53 -3.46
N ARG A 300 16.02 -5.54 -4.26
CA ARG A 300 16.77 -6.73 -4.64
C ARG A 300 18.25 -6.43 -4.50
N ASN A 301 19.00 -7.34 -3.90
CA ASN A 301 20.44 -7.26 -3.85
C ASN A 301 21.07 -8.38 -4.68
N SER A 302 21.93 -8.03 -5.64
CA SER A 302 22.66 -8.99 -6.47
C SER A 302 24.06 -9.29 -5.97
N GLU A 303 24.57 -8.55 -4.98
CA GLU A 303 25.90 -8.70 -4.43
C GLU A 303 25.87 -9.48 -3.11
N ALA A 304 26.42 -10.69 -3.10
CA ALA A 304 26.40 -11.58 -1.94
C ALA A 304 27.12 -11.00 -0.69
N TYR A 305 27.96 -10.00 -0.86
CA TYR A 305 28.70 -9.35 0.23
C TYR A 305 28.00 -8.13 0.85
N GLU A 306 26.85 -7.73 0.31
CA GLU A 306 26.13 -6.53 0.72
C GLU A 306 24.74 -6.83 1.30
N ILE A 307 24.56 -8.05 1.83
CA ILE A 307 23.35 -8.39 2.59
C ILE A 307 23.26 -7.43 3.77
N GLY A 308 22.33 -6.49 3.72
CA GLY A 308 22.15 -5.43 4.72
C GLY A 308 22.31 -4.00 4.20
N ARG A 309 22.80 -3.80 2.94
CA ARG A 309 22.90 -2.45 2.33
C ARG A 309 21.74 -2.12 1.37
N ALA A 310 20.86 -3.07 1.10
CA ALA A 310 19.83 -2.95 0.07
C ALA A 310 18.44 -2.55 0.59
N HIS A 311 18.32 -2.19 1.86
CA HIS A 311 17.05 -1.77 2.43
C HIS A 311 17.05 -0.25 2.63
N VAL A 312 17.05 0.51 1.54
CA VAL A 312 16.82 1.95 1.55
C VAL A 312 15.68 2.27 0.59
#